data_d6da2c68ae55fd03744c8be101c529ab
#
_entry.id   d6da2c68ae55fd03744c8be101c529ab
#
_cell.length_a   1.000
_cell.length_b   1.000
_cell.length_c   1.000
_cell.angle_alpha   90.00
_cell.angle_beta   90.00
_cell.angle_gamma   90.00
#
_symmetry.space_group_name_H-M   'P 1'
#
loop_
_entity.id
_entity.type
_entity.pdbx_description
1 polymer ?
#
loop_
_entity_poly.entity_id
_entity_poly.type
_entity_poly.pdbx_seq_one_letter_code
_entity_poly.pdbx_strand_id
1 'polypeptide(L)' 'MLVDELRELTSNSKQYQEEYEEIVRKLKDAAASGLNEVTIINVSNVVRNRLEEEGLTVIHRRELAFDQQISYDIIKW' A
#
# COMPACT_ATOMS: atom_id res chain seq x y z
N MET A 1 3.51 -24.25 5.55
CA MET A 1 2.94 -24.70 4.26
C MET A 1 3.63 -23.95 3.11
N LEU A 2 3.69 -24.55 1.94
CA LEU A 2 4.34 -23.96 0.77
C LEU A 2 3.73 -22.60 0.41
N VAL A 3 2.41 -22.43 0.56
CA VAL A 3 1.74 -21.16 0.28
C VAL A 3 2.29 -20.03 1.13
N ASP A 4 2.53 -20.30 2.41
CA ASP A 4 3.07 -19.30 3.34
C ASP A 4 4.50 -18.94 2.97
N GLU A 5 5.30 -19.94 2.60
CA GLU A 5 6.68 -19.71 2.15
C GLU A 5 6.72 -18.88 0.88
N LEU A 6 5.85 -19.18 -0.08
CA LEU A 6 5.78 -18.43 -1.33
C LEU A 6 5.34 -16.98 -1.10
N ARG A 7 4.37 -16.76 -0.22
CA ARG A 7 3.92 -15.41 0.15
C ARG A 7 5.05 -14.61 0.79
N GLU A 8 5.78 -15.23 1.69
CA GLU A 8 6.91 -14.59 2.35
C GLU A 8 8.00 -14.20 1.36
N LEU A 9 8.36 -15.11 0.46
CA LEU A 9 9.34 -14.84 -0.59
C LEU A 9 8.87 -13.71 -1.51
N THR A 10 7.60 -13.71 -1.88
CA THR A 10 7.02 -12.67 -2.74
C THR A 10 7.04 -11.31 -2.05
N SER A 11 6.60 -11.25 -0.78
CA SER A 11 6.56 -9.98 -0.05
C SER A 11 7.95 -9.43 0.26
N ASN A 12 8.97 -10.29 0.30
CA ASN A 12 10.36 -9.90 0.53
C ASN A 12 11.13 -9.65 -0.77
N SER A 13 10.48 -9.74 -1.94
CA SER A 13 11.14 -9.43 -3.20
C SER A 13 11.58 -7.96 -3.22
N LYS A 14 12.68 -7.68 -3.89
CA LYS A 14 13.25 -6.33 -3.95
C LYS A 14 12.23 -5.30 -4.48
N GLN A 15 11.46 -5.67 -5.49
CA GLN A 15 10.47 -4.79 -6.11
C GLN A 15 9.41 -4.34 -5.10
N TYR A 16 8.82 -5.26 -4.33
CA TYR A 16 7.79 -4.95 -3.36
C TYR A 16 8.35 -4.25 -2.13
N GLN A 17 9.58 -4.60 -1.76
CA GLN A 17 10.24 -3.94 -0.64
C GLN A 17 10.51 -2.46 -0.93
N GLU A 18 10.98 -2.14 -2.12
CA GLU A 18 11.19 -0.75 -2.55
C GLU A 18 9.88 0.03 -2.57
N GLU A 19 8.81 -0.57 -3.11
CA GLU A 19 7.48 0.03 -3.12
C GLU A 19 6.99 0.30 -1.69
N TYR A 20 7.13 -0.69 -0.82
CA TYR A 20 6.74 -0.56 0.59
C TYR A 20 7.50 0.57 1.29
N GLU A 21 8.81 0.62 1.13
CA GLU A 21 9.65 1.66 1.74
C GLU A 21 9.28 3.06 1.26
N GLU A 22 9.00 3.22 -0.03
CA GLU A 22 8.56 4.49 -0.60
C GLU A 22 7.23 4.93 0.00
N ILE A 23 6.29 4.02 0.12
CA ILE A 23 4.99 4.30 0.73
C ILE A 23 5.15 4.70 2.19
N VAL A 24 5.94 3.95 2.96
CA VAL A 24 6.21 4.27 4.37
C VAL A 24 6.81 5.67 4.51
N ARG A 25 7.70 6.05 3.61
CA ARG A 25 8.28 7.39 3.62
C ARG A 25 7.21 8.45 3.43
N LYS A 26 6.30 8.26 2.49
CA LYS A 26 5.17 9.18 2.25
C LYS A 26 4.26 9.27 3.46
N LEU A 27 4.01 8.14 4.13
CA LEU A 27 3.20 8.11 5.34
C LEU A 27 3.85 8.90 6.48
N LYS A 28 5.15 8.73 6.67
CA LYS A 28 5.91 9.46 7.69
C LYS A 28 5.93 10.96 7.42
N ASP A 29 6.11 11.35 6.17
CA ASP A 29 6.09 12.76 5.78
C ASP A 29 4.71 13.38 6.03
N ALA A 30 3.65 12.67 5.68
CA ALA A 30 2.28 13.13 5.93
C ALA A 30 2.00 13.26 7.43
N ALA A 31 2.41 12.28 8.22
CA ALA A 31 2.24 12.32 9.67
C ALA A 31 2.99 13.50 10.29
N ALA A 32 4.19 13.77 9.82
CA ALA A 32 4.98 14.91 10.28
C ALA A 32 4.31 16.24 9.93
N SER A 33 3.49 16.27 8.88
CA SER A 33 2.70 17.44 8.48
C SER A 33 1.36 17.55 9.18
N GLY A 34 1.04 16.62 10.10
CA GLY A 34 -0.21 16.63 10.85
C GLY A 34 -1.36 15.89 10.18
N LEU A 35 -1.10 15.15 9.11
CA LEU A 35 -2.10 14.35 8.42
C LEU A 35 -2.21 12.96 9.05
N ASN A 36 -3.36 12.33 8.90
CA ASN A 36 -3.61 10.97 9.38
C ASN A 36 -4.05 10.01 8.28
N GLU A 37 -3.95 10.43 7.04
CA GLU A 37 -4.26 9.61 5.88
C GLU A 37 -3.49 10.07 4.65
N VAL A 38 -3.27 9.14 3.73
CA VAL A 38 -2.61 9.41 2.44
C VAL A 38 -3.31 8.60 1.36
N THR A 39 -3.50 9.18 0.19
CA THR A 39 -4.02 8.48 -0.99
C THR A 39 -2.88 8.13 -1.93
N ILE A 40 -2.75 6.85 -2.28
CA ILE A 40 -1.69 6.37 -3.15
C ILE A 40 -2.30 5.58 -4.31
N ILE A 41 -1.82 5.85 -5.52
CA ILE A 41 -2.29 5.20 -6.75
C ILE A 41 -1.38 3.99 -7.06
N ASN A 42 -1.99 2.91 -7.57
CA ASN A 42 -1.26 1.72 -8.04
C ASN A 42 -0.48 0.97 -6.95
N VAL A 43 -1.10 0.76 -5.79
CA VAL A 43 -0.51 -0.07 -4.73
C VAL A 43 -0.70 -1.55 -5.06
N SER A 44 0.38 -2.33 -4.98
CA SER A 44 0.33 -3.78 -5.16
C SER A 44 -0.45 -4.46 -4.05
N ASN A 45 -1.14 -5.55 -4.35
CA ASN A 45 -1.84 -6.34 -3.33
C ASN A 45 -0.90 -6.82 -2.22
N VAL A 46 0.32 -7.21 -2.58
CA VAL A 46 1.33 -7.67 -1.63
C VAL A 46 1.68 -6.58 -0.64
N VAL A 47 1.92 -5.36 -1.14
CA VAL A 47 2.25 -4.21 -0.29
C VAL A 47 1.07 -3.79 0.56
N ARG A 48 -0.14 -3.81 -0.01
CA ARG A 48 -1.37 -3.50 0.74
C ARG A 48 -1.54 -4.44 1.92
N ASN A 49 -1.38 -5.74 1.70
CA ASN A 49 -1.50 -6.73 2.77
C ASN A 49 -0.46 -6.49 3.86
N ARG A 50 0.76 -6.13 3.48
CA ARG A 50 1.83 -5.85 4.43
C ARG A 50 1.51 -4.61 5.28
N LEU A 51 0.95 -3.57 4.66
CA LEU A 51 0.53 -2.37 5.39
C LEU A 51 -0.58 -2.69 6.40
N GLU A 52 -1.54 -3.53 6.01
CA GLU A 52 -2.60 -3.96 6.92
C GLU A 52 -2.04 -4.77 8.09
N GLU A 53 -1.07 -5.63 7.84
CA GLU A 53 -0.40 -6.41 8.89
C GLU A 53 0.33 -5.52 9.90
N GLU A 54 0.80 -4.36 9.45
CA GLU A 54 1.45 -3.37 10.31
C GLU A 54 0.45 -2.51 11.11
N GLY A 55 -0.82 -2.79 11.00
CA GLY A 55 -1.86 -2.10 11.76
C GLY A 55 -2.49 -0.90 11.07
N LEU A 56 -2.17 -0.69 9.79
CA LEU A 56 -2.75 0.41 9.02
C LEU A 56 -4.09 0.00 8.44
N THR A 57 -5.00 0.98 8.28
CA THR A 57 -6.26 0.78 7.59
C THR A 57 -6.07 1.14 6.12
N VAL A 58 -6.35 0.20 5.23
CA VAL A 58 -6.21 0.42 3.78
C VAL A 58 -7.58 0.25 3.12
N ILE A 59 -8.05 1.31 2.47
CA ILE A 59 -9.33 1.32 1.77
C ILE A 59 -9.06 1.39 0.28
N HIS A 60 -9.43 0.33 -0.43
CA HIS A 60 -9.26 0.28 -1.89
C HIS A 60 -10.52 0.84 -2.56
N ARG A 61 -10.33 1.77 -3.49
CA ARG A 61 -11.42 2.37 -4.27
C ARG A 61 -11.09 2.40 -5.74
N ARG A 62 -12.14 2.35 -6.55
CA ARG A 62 -12.06 2.47 -8.01
C ARG A 62 -13.02 3.55 -8.46
N GLU A 63 -12.55 4.41 -9.35
CA GLU A 63 -13.38 5.46 -9.95
C GLU A 63 -13.22 5.44 -11.46
N LEU A 64 -14.31 5.75 -12.16
CA LEU A 64 -14.30 5.93 -13.61
C LEU A 64 -14.18 7.42 -13.90
N ALA A 65 -13.08 7.81 -14.54
CA ALA A 65 -12.84 9.20 -14.92
C ALA A 65 -12.34 9.25 -16.36
N PHE A 66 -13.03 10.05 -17.21
CA PHE A 66 -12.64 10.22 -18.62
C PHE A 66 -12.50 8.90 -19.38
N ASP A 67 -13.45 7.98 -19.20
CA ASP A 67 -13.47 6.64 -19.80
C ASP A 67 -12.27 5.75 -19.36
N GLN A 68 -11.55 6.16 -18.33
CA GLN A 68 -10.48 5.37 -17.74
C GLN A 68 -10.82 4.96 -16.31
N GLN A 69 -10.56 3.71 -15.99
CA GLN A 69 -10.74 3.20 -14.64
C GLN A 69 -9.48 3.48 -13.83
N ILE A 70 -9.63 4.26 -12.75
CA ILE A 70 -8.53 4.60 -11.85
C ILE A 70 -8.73 3.86 -10.53
N SER A 71 -7.69 3.17 -10.08
CA SER A 71 -7.68 2.51 -8.76
C SER A 71 -6.75 3.26 -7.83
N TYR A 72 -7.18 3.47 -6.60
CA TYR A 72 -6.34 4.11 -5.59
C TYR A 72 -6.64 3.51 -4.22
N ASP A 73 -5.70 3.65 -3.30
CA ASP A 73 -5.84 3.20 -1.93
C ASP A 73 -5.70 4.37 -0.97
N ILE A 74 -6.60 4.44 0.00
CA ILE A 74 -6.53 5.42 1.09
C ILE A 74 -5.97 4.69 2.29
N ILE A 75 -4.81 5.13 2.76
CA ILE A 75 -4.11 4.53 3.90
C ILE A 75 -4.27 5.45 5.10
N LYS A 76 -4.83 4.92 6.18
CA LYS A 76 -5.12 5.67 7.40
C LYS A 76 -4.42 5.05 8.61
N TRP A 77 -4.10 5.91 9.56
CA TRP A 77 -3.52 5.48 10.83
C TRP A 77 -4.05 6.25 12.03
#